data_0a03cb2d56c5966d1f242abdf767b535
#
_entry.id   0a03cb2d56c5966d1f242abdf767b535
#
_cell.length_a   1.000
_cell.length_b   1.000
_cell.length_c   1.000
_cell.angle_alpha   90.00
_cell.angle_beta   90.00
_cell.angle_gamma   90.00
#
_symmetry.space_group_name_H-M   'P 1'
#
loop_
_entity.id
_entity.type
_entity.pdbx_description
1 polymer ?
#
loop_
_entity_poly.entity_id
_entity_poly.type
_entity_poly.pdbx_seq_one_letter_code
_entity_poly.pdbx_strand_id
1 'polypeptide(L)'
;MYTYHDTYMGGERFAGEEAIWYDEKSQYAMNYMGRVLGQQFRIEFLKEALRRADKEMPYRGPEYYQSGEYTYKCKVSGDFTWFQGYEEIYCNKEKAYESYFHGGTLR
;
A
#
# COMPACT_ATOMS: atom_id res chain seq x y z
N MET A 1 14.89 -16.07 13.04
CA MET A 1 14.14 -16.23 11.78
C MET A 1 13.05 -15.20 11.67
N TYR A 2 12.89 -14.59 10.52
CA TYR A 2 11.84 -13.60 10.29
C TYR A 2 10.55 -14.28 9.89
N THR A 3 9.43 -13.77 10.42
CA THR A 3 8.09 -14.21 10.08
C THR A 3 7.29 -13.01 9.62
N TYR A 4 6.59 -13.17 8.52
CA TYR A 4 5.75 -12.12 7.94
C TYR A 4 4.29 -12.51 8.11
N HIS A 5 3.49 -11.53 8.55
CA HIS A 5 2.05 -11.71 8.70
C HIS A 5 1.32 -10.62 7.93
N ASP A 6 0.25 -11.01 7.26
CA ASP A 6 -0.62 -10.08 6.55
C ASP A 6 -2.06 -10.44 6.92
N THR A 7 -2.76 -9.51 7.52
CA THR A 7 -4.15 -9.68 7.91
C THR A 7 -4.97 -8.62 7.20
N TYR A 8 -6.08 -9.03 6.62
CA TYR A 8 -6.87 -8.16 5.77
C TYR A 8 -8.35 -8.48 5.92
N MET A 9 -9.20 -7.46 5.86
CA MET A 9 -10.64 -7.62 5.95
C MET A 9 -11.36 -6.59 5.11
N GLY A 10 -12.57 -6.91 4.68
CA GLY A 10 -13.40 -6.02 3.89
C GLY A 10 -13.35 -6.33 2.40
N GLY A 11 -13.99 -5.50 1.59
CA GLY A 11 -14.09 -5.63 0.14
C GLY A 11 -13.87 -4.30 -0.56
N GLU A 12 -14.96 -3.62 -0.96
CA GLU A 12 -14.83 -2.28 -1.58
C GLU A 12 -14.21 -1.26 -0.61
N ARG A 13 -14.45 -1.44 0.67
CA ARG A 13 -13.74 -0.73 1.74
C ARG A 13 -13.03 -1.80 2.52
N PHE A 14 -11.74 -1.61 2.71
CA PHE A 14 -10.91 -2.65 3.31
C PHE A 14 -9.86 -2.06 4.23
N ALA A 15 -9.39 -2.87 5.13
CA ALA A 15 -8.31 -2.52 6.05
C ALA A 15 -7.43 -3.73 6.28
N GLY A 16 -6.18 -3.50 6.63
CA GLY A 16 -5.29 -4.59 6.91
C GLY A 16 -4.04 -4.16 7.64
N GLU A 17 -3.24 -5.15 7.99
CA GLU A 17 -1.98 -4.94 8.68
C GLU A 17 -0.95 -5.93 8.16
N GLU A 18 0.23 -5.42 7.85
CA GLU A 18 1.39 -6.23 7.56
C GLU A 18 2.34 -6.09 8.74
N ALA A 19 2.91 -7.20 9.18
CA ALA A 19 3.82 -7.19 10.32
C ALA A 19 4.99 -8.14 10.07
N ILE A 20 6.15 -7.75 10.58
CA ILE A 20 7.36 -8.57 10.50
C ILE A 20 7.82 -8.84 11.93
N TRP A 21 8.06 -10.12 12.20
CA TRP A 21 8.52 -10.61 13.50
C TRP A 21 9.90 -11.24 13.34
N TYR A 22 10.71 -11.12 14.36
CA TYR A 22 11.98 -11.82 14.44
C TYR A 22 12.06 -12.52 15.79
N ASP A 23 12.15 -13.86 15.76
CA ASP A 23 12.24 -14.69 16.98
C ASP A 23 11.19 -14.28 18.02
N GLU A 24 9.92 -14.22 17.58
CA GLU A 24 8.76 -13.92 18.42
C GLU A 24 8.64 -12.48 18.90
N LYS A 25 9.51 -11.59 18.40
CA LYS A 25 9.41 -10.15 18.70
C LYS A 25 8.98 -9.39 17.45
N SER A 26 7.93 -8.57 17.58
CA SER A 26 7.49 -7.74 16.47
C SER A 26 8.52 -6.64 16.20
N GLN A 27 8.90 -6.50 14.94
CA GLN A 27 9.94 -5.56 14.50
C GLN A 27 9.40 -4.41 13.69
N TYR A 28 8.30 -4.63 12.98
CA TYR A 28 7.76 -3.69 12.00
C TYR A 28 6.30 -3.98 11.79
N ALA A 29 5.52 -2.92 11.62
CA ALA A 29 4.12 -3.08 11.22
C ALA A 29 3.69 -1.91 10.36
N MET A 30 2.77 -2.18 9.44
CA MET A 30 2.13 -1.17 8.62
C MET A 30 0.65 -1.48 8.58
N ASN A 31 -0.18 -0.46 8.86
CA ASN A 31 -1.62 -0.56 8.76
C ASN A 31 -2.09 0.21 7.54
N TYR A 32 -3.11 -0.28 6.89
CA TYR A 32 -3.67 0.40 5.73
C TYR A 32 -5.19 0.32 5.74
N MET A 33 -5.81 1.32 5.12
CA MET A 33 -7.24 1.32 4.90
C MET A 33 -7.52 2.01 3.57
N GLY A 34 -8.30 1.37 2.72
CA GLY A 34 -8.57 1.89 1.40
C GLY A 34 -9.99 1.63 0.95
N ARG A 35 -10.31 2.18 -0.23
CA ARG A 35 -11.63 2.00 -0.81
C ARG A 35 -11.60 2.14 -2.32
N VAL A 36 -12.51 1.40 -2.94
CA VAL A 36 -12.77 1.52 -4.37
C VAL A 36 -13.82 2.62 -4.55
N LEU A 37 -13.56 3.55 -5.47
CA LEU A 37 -14.40 4.71 -5.69
C LEU A 37 -15.18 4.67 -7.01
N GLY A 38 -14.80 3.78 -7.93
CA GLY A 38 -15.47 3.71 -9.22
C GLY A 38 -15.43 2.32 -9.82
N GLN A 39 -16.34 2.08 -10.76
CA GLN A 39 -16.46 0.79 -11.43
C GLN A 39 -15.29 0.48 -12.35
N GLN A 40 -14.51 1.48 -12.71
CA GLN A 40 -13.34 1.32 -13.58
C GLN A 40 -12.15 0.67 -12.86
N PHE A 41 -12.20 0.56 -11.53
CA PHE A 41 -11.10 -0.03 -10.77
C PHE A 41 -10.84 -1.47 -11.21
N ARG A 42 -9.54 -1.81 -11.34
CA ARG A 42 -9.09 -3.17 -11.65
C ARG A 42 -8.02 -3.55 -10.65
N ILE A 43 -8.28 -4.62 -9.90
CA ILE A 43 -7.33 -5.10 -8.89
C ILE A 43 -6.00 -5.53 -9.54
N GLU A 44 -6.04 -6.00 -10.78
CA GLU A 44 -4.84 -6.42 -11.51
C GLU A 44 -3.88 -5.25 -11.68
N PHE A 45 -4.40 -4.05 -11.94
CA PHE A 45 -3.55 -2.87 -12.08
C PHE A 45 -2.88 -2.50 -10.74
N LEU A 46 -3.63 -2.57 -9.64
CA LEU A 46 -3.07 -2.31 -8.31
C LEU A 46 -1.94 -3.30 -8.02
N LYS A 47 -2.16 -4.58 -8.26
CA LYS A 47 -1.14 -5.61 -8.04
C LYS A 47 0.09 -5.37 -8.90
N GLU A 48 -0.11 -4.97 -10.15
CA GLU A 48 0.98 -4.65 -11.07
C GLU A 48 1.80 -3.47 -10.55
N ALA A 49 1.13 -2.41 -10.08
CA ALA A 49 1.81 -1.25 -9.53
C ALA A 49 2.61 -1.60 -8.28
N LEU A 50 2.03 -2.38 -7.36
CA LEU A 50 2.70 -2.77 -6.13
C LEU A 50 3.95 -3.62 -6.39
N ARG A 51 3.97 -4.40 -7.45
CA ARG A 51 5.16 -5.19 -7.82
C ARG A 51 6.32 -4.32 -8.26
N ARG A 52 6.09 -3.05 -8.57
CA ARG A 52 7.11 -2.12 -9.03
C ARG A 52 7.60 -1.20 -7.92
N ALA A 53 7.44 -1.62 -6.65
CA ALA A 53 7.90 -0.85 -5.51
C ALA A 53 9.39 -0.55 -5.61
N ASP A 54 9.75 0.69 -5.31
CA ASP A 54 11.14 1.11 -5.29
C ASP A 54 11.83 0.54 -4.05
N LYS A 55 13.07 0.09 -4.19
CA LYS A 55 13.85 -0.44 -3.06
C LYS A 55 14.07 0.61 -1.98
N GLU A 56 14.10 1.88 -2.36
CA GLU A 56 14.26 2.98 -1.42
C GLU A 56 12.94 3.41 -0.79
N MET A 57 11.81 2.97 -1.38
CA MET A 57 10.48 3.23 -0.86
C MET A 57 9.66 1.93 -0.88
N PRO A 58 10.03 0.95 -0.05
CA PRO A 58 9.42 -0.38 -0.13
C PRO A 58 8.09 -0.50 0.62
N TYR A 59 7.38 0.61 0.84
CA TYR A 59 6.18 0.61 1.67
C TYR A 59 4.97 0.04 0.95
N ARG A 60 4.72 0.51 -0.27
CA ARG A 60 3.62 0.05 -1.10
C ARG A 60 4.11 0.00 -2.55
N GLY A 61 3.61 0.86 -3.43
CA GLY A 61 4.05 0.93 -4.81
C GLY A 61 5.05 2.05 -5.05
N PRO A 62 5.41 2.30 -6.30
CA PRO A 62 6.31 3.39 -6.65
C PRO A 62 5.59 4.74 -6.52
N GLU A 63 6.35 5.84 -6.61
CA GLU A 63 5.73 7.16 -6.60
C GLU A 63 4.74 7.34 -7.75
N TYR A 64 5.04 6.74 -8.89
CA TYR A 64 4.23 6.90 -10.09
C TYR A 64 4.37 5.67 -10.98
N TYR A 65 3.23 5.19 -11.49
CA TYR A 65 3.21 4.11 -12.48
C TYR A 65 1.99 4.28 -13.35
N GLN A 66 2.16 4.16 -14.65
CA GLN A 66 1.06 4.28 -15.59
C GLN A 66 1.09 3.12 -16.58
N SER A 67 -0.09 2.58 -16.87
CA SER A 67 -0.26 1.55 -17.88
C SER A 67 -1.65 1.72 -18.49
N GLY A 68 -1.69 1.98 -19.80
CA GLY A 68 -2.94 2.23 -20.50
C GLY A 68 -3.66 3.44 -19.94
N GLU A 69 -4.90 3.25 -19.54
CA GLU A 69 -5.75 4.30 -18.98
C GLU A 69 -5.54 4.54 -17.49
N TYR A 70 -4.74 3.70 -16.85
CA TYR A 70 -4.59 3.71 -15.40
C TYR A 70 -3.31 4.39 -14.95
N THR A 71 -3.43 5.19 -13.91
CA THR A 71 -2.29 5.88 -13.29
C THR A 71 -2.31 5.63 -11.80
N TYR A 72 -1.19 5.17 -11.27
CA TYR A 72 -0.99 4.95 -9.84
C TYR A 72 -0.05 6.01 -9.30
N LYS A 73 -0.39 6.60 -8.16
CA LYS A 73 0.45 7.58 -7.47
C LYS A 73 0.53 7.23 -6.00
N CYS A 74 1.71 7.39 -5.43
CA CYS A 74 1.94 7.11 -4.01
C CYS A 74 2.86 8.17 -3.43
N LYS A 75 2.46 8.73 -2.29
CA LYS A 75 3.27 9.69 -1.54
C LYS A 75 3.47 9.18 -0.13
N VAL A 76 4.72 9.23 0.33
CA VAL A 76 5.08 8.80 1.69
C VAL A 76 5.83 9.94 2.36
N SER A 77 5.49 10.21 3.63
CA SER A 77 6.25 11.10 4.48
C SER A 77 6.82 10.30 5.65
N GLY A 78 8.00 10.72 6.12
CA GLY A 78 8.71 9.99 7.16
C GLY A 78 9.72 9.03 6.56
N ASP A 79 10.17 8.08 7.38
CA ASP A 79 11.12 7.07 6.94
C ASP A 79 10.66 5.69 7.41
N PHE A 80 11.48 4.67 7.20
CA PHE A 80 11.09 3.30 7.50
C PHE A 80 10.76 3.10 8.99
N THR A 81 11.30 3.95 9.87
CA THR A 81 11.02 3.82 11.31
C THR A 81 9.69 4.42 11.71
N TRP A 82 9.20 5.40 10.94
CA TRP A 82 7.93 6.09 11.23
C TRP A 82 7.47 6.81 9.97
N PHE A 83 6.41 6.31 9.35
CA PHE A 83 5.94 6.87 8.08
C PHE A 83 4.43 6.88 7.96
N GLN A 84 3.95 7.75 7.07
CA GLN A 84 2.55 7.82 6.65
C GLN A 84 2.53 7.94 5.14
N GLY A 85 1.52 7.37 4.51
CA GLY A 85 1.44 7.40 3.08
C GLY A 85 0.01 7.42 2.55
N TYR A 86 -0.08 7.75 1.29
CA TYR A 86 -1.34 7.80 0.56
C TYR A 86 -1.10 7.33 -0.85
N GLU A 87 -1.92 6.39 -1.29
CA GLU A 87 -1.87 5.92 -2.68
C GLU A 87 -3.22 6.11 -3.34
N GLU A 88 -3.21 6.35 -4.64
CA GLU A 88 -4.42 6.52 -5.42
C GLU A 88 -4.26 5.99 -6.82
N ILE A 89 -5.38 5.59 -7.42
CA ILE A 89 -5.42 5.14 -8.80
C ILE A 89 -6.48 5.93 -9.54
N TYR A 90 -6.09 6.45 -10.69
CA TYR A 90 -6.98 7.11 -11.63
C TYR A 90 -7.19 6.23 -12.85
N CYS A 91 -8.41 6.22 -13.37
CA CYS A 91 -8.69 5.71 -14.70
C CYS A 91 -9.01 6.94 -15.55
N ASN A 92 -8.10 7.29 -16.46
CA ASN A 92 -8.11 8.58 -17.13
C ASN A 92 -8.07 9.71 -16.11
N LYS A 93 -9.12 10.50 -15.97
CA LYS A 93 -9.15 11.64 -15.03
C LYS A 93 -10.02 11.38 -13.81
N GLU A 94 -10.58 10.17 -13.71
CA GLU A 94 -11.46 9.85 -12.58
C GLU A 94 -10.73 8.98 -11.56
N LYS A 95 -10.78 9.40 -10.30
CA LYS A 95 -10.21 8.62 -9.22
C LYS A 95 -11.06 7.37 -9.00
N ALA A 96 -10.41 6.22 -9.09
CA ALA A 96 -11.08 4.92 -8.96
C ALA A 96 -10.77 4.20 -7.66
N TYR A 97 -9.74 4.64 -6.93
CA TYR A 97 -9.27 3.94 -5.74
C TYR A 97 -8.37 4.85 -4.92
N GLU A 98 -8.40 4.69 -3.60
CA GLU A 98 -7.46 5.35 -2.71
C GLU A 98 -7.22 4.52 -1.47
N SER A 99 -6.03 4.68 -0.86
CA SER A 99 -5.67 4.01 0.38
C SER A 99 -4.72 4.87 1.18
N TYR A 100 -4.96 4.90 2.49
CA TYR A 100 -4.06 5.53 3.46
C TYR A 100 -3.33 4.43 4.21
N PHE A 101 -2.06 4.68 4.49
CA PHE A 101 -1.29 3.70 5.26
C PHE A 101 -0.29 4.41 6.18
N HIS A 102 0.09 3.73 7.23
CA HIS A 102 1.09 4.23 8.16
C HIS A 102 1.75 3.06 8.85
N GLY A 103 2.96 3.28 9.31
CA GLY A 103 3.69 2.21 9.96
C GLY A 103 5.04 2.66 10.45
N GLY A 104 5.85 1.69 10.83
CA GLY A 104 7.20 1.94 11.31
C GLY A 104 7.77 0.73 12.02
N THR A 105 8.95 0.94 12.60
CA THR A 105 9.60 -0.10 13.38
C THR A 105 9.06 -0.12 14.80
N LEU A 106 9.02 -1.31 15.37
CA LEU A 106 8.51 -1.55 16.72
C LEU A 106 9.66 -1.88 17.66
N ARG A 107 9.51 -1.51 18.93
CA ARG A 107 10.54 -1.80 19.94
C ARG A 107 9.94 -1.78 21.34
#